data_72bad0f8aafc5ebf6c18137a34a32a90
#
_entry.id   72bad0f8aafc5ebf6c18137a34a32a90
#
_cell.length_a   1.000
_cell.length_b   1.000
_cell.length_c   1.000
_cell.angle_alpha   90.00
_cell.angle_beta   90.00
_cell.angle_gamma   90.00
#
_symmetry.space_group_name_H-M   'P 1'
#
loop_
_entity.id
_entity.type
_entity.pdbx_description
1 polymer ?
#
loop_
_entity_poly.entity_id
_entity_poly.type
_entity_poly.pdbx_seq_one_letter_code
_entity_poly.pdbx_strand_id
1 'polypeptide(L)'
;MEDMNNLDKILAKIAADADEKCQKIADDTRARLSAMDADTQKRIASMEAAAAVTQKKETDAILSRARSECAMRERETLLAEKAALLDEVYIRAEKAIRALPDEKYSAFLASLAADAILERRDTVRRLREEYGDEEDDADTFALVLSETDRAKFGKAVCDGTTALLAQKGVDDVFVTLAAADARIVGGVIVRYGDMETTCSIAALLSGIREDTEAKIAVMLFAQL
;
A
#
# COMPACT_ATOMS: atom_id res chain seq x y z
N MET A 1 23.60 -109.70 31.28
CA MET A 1 23.27 -109.23 29.94
C MET A 1 21.90 -108.46 29.82
N GLU A 2 20.94 -108.78 30.68
CA GLU A 2 19.63 -108.07 30.69
C GLU A 2 19.72 -106.61 31.19
N ASP A 3 20.51 -106.33 32.17
CA ASP A 3 20.63 -105.02 32.78
C ASP A 3 21.28 -103.97 31.88
N MET A 4 22.22 -104.33 30.98
CA MET A 4 22.82 -103.47 30.02
C MET A 4 21.81 -103.07 28.93
N ASN A 5 20.92 -104.02 28.51
CA ASN A 5 19.92 -103.76 27.50
C ASN A 5 18.81 -102.82 28.05
N ASN A 6 18.59 -102.81 29.37
CA ASN A 6 17.60 -101.92 30.00
C ASN A 6 18.15 -100.47 30.16
N LEU A 7 19.50 -100.35 30.42
CA LEU A 7 20.15 -99.04 30.52
C LEU A 7 20.18 -98.34 29.16
N ASP A 8 20.51 -99.06 28.07
CA ASP A 8 20.51 -98.53 26.70
C ASP A 8 19.12 -98.08 26.25
N LYS A 9 18.06 -98.76 26.63
CA LYS A 9 16.65 -98.35 26.38
C LYS A 9 16.29 -97.08 27.13
N ILE A 10 16.70 -96.92 28.37
CA ILE A 10 16.51 -95.70 29.14
C ILE A 10 17.24 -94.49 28.54
N LEU A 11 18.51 -94.66 28.17
CA LEU A 11 19.29 -93.62 27.50
C LEU A 11 18.67 -93.24 26.13
N ALA A 12 18.23 -94.19 25.34
CA ALA A 12 17.53 -93.93 24.07
C ALA A 12 16.22 -93.15 24.28
N LYS A 13 15.47 -93.51 25.35
CA LYS A 13 14.25 -92.77 25.71
C LYS A 13 14.55 -91.34 26.17
N ILE A 14 15.58 -91.15 27.00
CA ILE A 14 15.98 -89.79 27.43
C ILE A 14 16.46 -88.96 26.23
N ALA A 15 17.22 -89.56 25.30
CA ALA A 15 17.62 -88.85 24.08
C ALA A 15 16.42 -88.45 23.21
N ALA A 16 15.47 -89.40 22.98
CA ALA A 16 14.26 -89.13 22.24
C ALA A 16 13.39 -88.00 22.89
N ASP A 17 13.21 -88.05 24.23
CA ASP A 17 12.47 -87.02 24.98
C ASP A 17 13.17 -85.69 24.92
N ALA A 18 14.55 -85.64 24.92
CA ALA A 18 15.31 -84.44 24.74
C ALA A 18 15.18 -83.85 23.36
N ASP A 19 15.27 -84.71 22.30
CA ASP A 19 15.09 -84.32 20.93
C ASP A 19 13.67 -83.74 20.67
N GLU A 20 12.65 -84.39 21.20
CA GLU A 20 11.27 -83.88 21.11
C GLU A 20 11.11 -82.49 21.75
N LYS A 21 11.71 -82.29 22.95
CA LYS A 21 11.70 -80.98 23.61
C LYS A 21 12.46 -79.94 22.83
N CYS A 22 13.65 -80.27 22.29
CA CYS A 22 14.39 -79.36 21.44
C CYS A 22 13.59 -78.93 20.18
N GLN A 23 12.94 -79.92 19.54
CA GLN A 23 12.14 -79.66 18.38
C GLN A 23 10.97 -78.75 18.71
N LYS A 24 10.30 -79.01 19.81
CA LYS A 24 9.15 -78.19 20.30
C LYS A 24 9.59 -76.76 20.61
N ILE A 25 10.74 -76.54 21.27
CA ILE A 25 11.30 -75.24 21.51
C ILE A 25 11.66 -74.53 20.18
N ALA A 26 12.23 -75.24 19.21
CA ALA A 26 12.58 -74.69 17.91
C ALA A 26 11.34 -74.22 17.14
N ASP A 27 10.24 -75.04 17.16
CA ASP A 27 9.01 -74.74 16.46
C ASP A 27 8.25 -73.60 17.13
N ASP A 28 8.19 -73.56 18.47
CA ASP A 28 7.63 -72.42 19.25
C ASP A 28 8.39 -71.11 18.97
N THR A 29 9.75 -71.22 18.91
CA THR A 29 10.60 -70.03 18.60
C THR A 29 10.36 -69.54 17.20
N ARG A 30 10.28 -70.43 16.22
CA ARG A 30 9.97 -70.09 14.80
C ARG A 30 8.60 -69.43 14.65
N ALA A 31 7.60 -69.98 15.37
CA ALA A 31 6.24 -69.41 15.36
C ALA A 31 6.23 -67.99 15.98
N ARG A 32 6.98 -67.79 17.11
CA ARG A 32 7.09 -66.46 17.74
C ARG A 32 7.79 -65.44 16.84
N LEU A 33 8.91 -65.83 16.20
CA LEU A 33 9.62 -64.98 15.25
C LEU A 33 8.71 -64.57 14.08
N SER A 34 7.99 -65.52 13.46
CA SER A 34 7.03 -65.25 12.40
C SER A 34 5.94 -64.30 12.81
N ALA A 35 5.40 -64.46 14.07
CA ALA A 35 4.39 -63.55 14.59
C ALA A 35 4.94 -62.14 14.82
N MET A 36 6.17 -62.02 15.32
CA MET A 36 6.87 -60.73 15.53
C MET A 36 7.14 -60.03 14.19
N ASP A 37 7.58 -60.74 13.19
CA ASP A 37 7.83 -60.21 11.88
C ASP A 37 6.54 -59.69 11.23
N ALA A 38 5.46 -60.45 11.31
CA ALA A 38 4.15 -60.05 10.81
C ALA A 38 3.60 -58.77 11.54
N ASP A 39 3.76 -58.70 12.87
CA ASP A 39 3.38 -57.51 13.64
C ASP A 39 4.22 -56.30 13.26
N THR A 40 5.56 -56.51 13.12
CA THR A 40 6.47 -55.43 12.70
C THR A 40 6.14 -54.89 11.32
N GLN A 41 5.84 -55.77 10.35
CA GLN A 41 5.43 -55.36 9.02
C GLN A 41 4.11 -54.56 9.03
N LYS A 42 3.13 -54.98 9.84
CA LYS A 42 1.88 -54.22 10.01
C LYS A 42 2.13 -52.84 10.61
N ARG A 43 3.01 -52.76 11.59
CA ARG A 43 3.36 -51.46 12.22
C ARG A 43 4.07 -50.54 11.22
N ILE A 44 5.01 -51.06 10.45
CA ILE A 44 5.70 -50.28 9.40
C ILE A 44 4.68 -49.78 8.38
N ALA A 45 3.83 -50.61 7.83
CA ALA A 45 2.81 -50.21 6.87
C ALA A 45 1.84 -49.16 7.43
N SER A 46 1.47 -49.26 8.70
CA SER A 46 0.62 -48.28 9.39
C SER A 46 1.37 -46.92 9.55
N MET A 47 2.64 -46.94 9.92
CA MET A 47 3.45 -45.73 10.06
C MET A 47 3.69 -45.06 8.71
N GLU A 48 3.97 -45.79 7.66
CA GLU A 48 4.13 -45.28 6.29
C GLU A 48 2.85 -44.63 5.78
N ALA A 49 1.70 -45.27 6.00
CA ALA A 49 0.40 -44.70 5.63
C ALA A 49 0.10 -43.39 6.39
N ALA A 50 0.38 -43.36 7.71
CA ALA A 50 0.21 -42.16 8.51
C ALA A 50 1.15 -41.04 8.07
N ALA A 51 2.42 -41.37 7.81
CA ALA A 51 3.41 -40.42 7.30
C ALA A 51 3.00 -39.83 5.94
N ALA A 52 2.52 -40.65 5.02
CA ALA A 52 2.05 -40.19 3.70
C ALA A 52 0.86 -39.22 3.82
N VAL A 53 -0.09 -39.50 4.71
CA VAL A 53 -1.22 -38.59 4.96
C VAL A 53 -0.74 -37.27 5.54
N THR A 54 0.16 -37.29 6.50
CA THR A 54 0.72 -36.08 7.10
C THR A 54 1.51 -35.26 6.10
N GLN A 55 2.36 -35.91 5.33
CA GLN A 55 3.16 -35.27 4.26
C GLN A 55 2.25 -34.59 3.23
N LYS A 56 1.20 -35.28 2.79
CA LYS A 56 0.23 -34.69 1.84
C LYS A 56 -0.43 -33.48 2.41
N LYS A 57 -0.91 -33.54 3.65
CA LYS A 57 -1.56 -32.42 4.35
C LYS A 57 -0.62 -31.20 4.48
N GLU A 58 0.63 -31.44 4.85
CA GLU A 58 1.63 -30.36 4.97
C GLU A 58 1.95 -29.76 3.61
N THR A 59 2.15 -30.60 2.59
CA THR A 59 2.41 -30.14 1.22
C THR A 59 1.25 -29.30 0.69
N ASP A 60 0.02 -29.76 0.84
CA ASP A 60 -1.17 -29.03 0.41
C ASP A 60 -1.30 -27.68 1.15
N ALA A 61 -0.99 -27.65 2.44
CA ALA A 61 -1.00 -26.42 3.23
C ALA A 61 0.10 -25.41 2.77
N ILE A 62 1.29 -25.89 2.47
CA ILE A 62 2.40 -25.05 1.93
C ILE A 62 2.01 -24.48 0.58
N LEU A 63 1.53 -25.32 -0.34
CA LEU A 63 1.10 -24.88 -1.68
C LEU A 63 -0.06 -23.87 -1.62
N SER A 64 -1.02 -24.08 -0.71
CA SER A 64 -2.14 -23.17 -0.52
C SER A 64 -1.65 -21.79 -0.04
N ARG A 65 -0.75 -21.75 0.94
CA ARG A 65 -0.15 -20.50 1.42
C ARG A 65 0.63 -19.79 0.31
N ALA A 66 1.48 -20.52 -0.40
CA ALA A 66 2.28 -19.96 -1.51
C ALA A 66 1.40 -19.36 -2.60
N ARG A 67 0.29 -20.02 -2.99
CA ARG A 67 -0.66 -19.50 -3.97
C ARG A 67 -1.34 -18.23 -3.48
N SER A 68 -1.77 -18.19 -2.21
CA SER A 68 -2.39 -17.00 -1.61
C SER A 68 -1.40 -15.83 -1.55
N GLU A 69 -0.15 -16.10 -1.18
CA GLU A 69 0.90 -15.09 -1.12
C GLU A 69 1.23 -14.53 -2.52
N CYS A 70 1.35 -15.39 -3.52
CA CYS A 70 1.55 -14.95 -4.90
C CYS A 70 0.40 -14.08 -5.40
N ALA A 71 -0.85 -14.49 -5.17
CA ALA A 71 -2.02 -13.72 -5.58
C ALA A 71 -2.11 -12.35 -4.87
N MET A 72 -1.69 -12.27 -3.60
CA MET A 72 -1.62 -11.02 -2.87
C MET A 72 -0.54 -10.09 -3.43
N ARG A 73 0.67 -10.60 -3.66
CA ARG A 73 1.77 -9.83 -4.27
C ARG A 73 1.43 -9.32 -5.67
N GLU A 74 0.76 -10.14 -6.47
CA GLU A 74 0.31 -9.74 -7.81
C GLU A 74 -0.67 -8.55 -7.73
N ARG A 75 -1.64 -8.61 -6.80
CA ARG A 75 -2.57 -7.50 -6.57
C ARG A 75 -1.87 -6.23 -6.07
N GLU A 76 -0.94 -6.37 -5.13
CA GLU A 76 -0.16 -5.25 -4.59
C GLU A 76 0.65 -4.57 -5.70
N THR A 77 1.34 -5.35 -6.54
CA THR A 77 2.10 -4.82 -7.67
C THR A 77 1.19 -4.10 -8.65
N LEU A 78 0.05 -4.71 -9.01
CA LEU A 78 -0.91 -4.09 -9.93
C LEU A 78 -1.48 -2.78 -9.38
N LEU A 79 -1.79 -2.74 -8.08
CA LEU A 79 -2.30 -1.51 -7.43
C LEU A 79 -1.22 -0.42 -7.36
N ALA A 80 0.01 -0.79 -7.07
CA ALA A 80 1.13 0.15 -7.05
C ALA A 80 1.39 0.78 -8.44
N GLU A 81 1.36 -0.04 -9.50
CA GLU A 81 1.50 0.46 -10.88
C GLU A 81 0.32 1.37 -11.28
N LYS A 82 -0.91 1.01 -10.92
CA LYS A 82 -2.08 1.88 -11.16
C LYS A 82 -1.97 3.21 -10.42
N ALA A 83 -1.53 3.20 -9.17
CA ALA A 83 -1.30 4.43 -8.41
C ALA A 83 -0.21 5.30 -9.05
N ALA A 84 0.90 4.70 -9.49
CA ALA A 84 1.97 5.42 -10.18
C ALA A 84 1.50 6.08 -11.48
N LEU A 85 0.65 5.39 -12.26
CA LEU A 85 0.07 5.97 -13.47
C LEU A 85 -0.87 7.13 -13.17
N LEU A 86 -1.67 7.06 -12.11
CA LEU A 86 -2.51 8.16 -11.66
C LEU A 86 -1.66 9.36 -11.22
N ASP A 87 -0.60 9.15 -10.45
CA ASP A 87 0.32 10.20 -10.04
C ASP A 87 0.97 10.89 -11.26
N GLU A 88 1.34 10.11 -12.27
CA GLU A 88 1.90 10.66 -13.51
C GLU A 88 0.92 11.57 -14.26
N VAL A 89 -0.39 11.27 -14.23
CA VAL A 89 -1.41 12.16 -14.83
C VAL A 89 -1.40 13.53 -14.16
N TYR A 90 -1.35 13.60 -12.82
CA TYR A 90 -1.31 14.88 -12.10
C TYR A 90 0.00 15.63 -12.31
N ILE A 91 1.14 14.93 -12.36
CA ILE A 91 2.45 15.52 -12.70
C ILE A 91 2.43 16.11 -14.12
N ARG A 92 1.82 15.40 -15.07
CA ARG A 92 1.67 15.92 -16.45
C ARG A 92 0.72 17.09 -16.51
N ALA A 93 -0.37 17.09 -15.75
CA ALA A 93 -1.30 18.20 -15.64
C ALA A 93 -0.60 19.46 -15.09
N GLU A 94 0.19 19.33 -14.01
CA GLU A 94 0.99 20.44 -13.48
C GLU A 94 1.94 21.02 -14.55
N LYS A 95 2.68 20.14 -15.23
CA LYS A 95 3.59 20.56 -16.32
C LYS A 95 2.85 21.25 -17.44
N ALA A 96 1.67 20.77 -17.83
CA ALA A 96 0.86 21.36 -18.88
C ALA A 96 0.35 22.75 -18.50
N ILE A 97 -0.09 22.96 -17.25
CA ILE A 97 -0.50 24.28 -16.74
C ILE A 97 0.69 25.25 -16.80
N ARG A 98 1.88 24.83 -16.37
CA ARG A 98 3.08 25.65 -16.38
C ARG A 98 3.63 25.91 -17.79
N ALA A 99 3.29 25.09 -18.75
CA ALA A 99 3.66 25.24 -20.16
C ALA A 99 2.64 26.06 -20.97
N LEU A 100 1.61 26.63 -20.32
CA LEU A 100 0.66 27.53 -20.98
C LEU A 100 1.42 28.73 -21.58
N PRO A 101 0.90 29.34 -22.68
CA PRO A 101 1.41 30.62 -23.17
C PRO A 101 1.44 31.66 -22.06
N ASP A 102 2.48 32.53 -22.08
CA ASP A 102 2.74 33.51 -21.02
C ASP A 102 1.54 34.36 -20.62
N GLU A 103 0.75 34.80 -21.59
CA GLU A 103 -0.49 35.57 -21.35
C GLU A 103 -1.57 34.74 -20.61
N LYS A 104 -1.72 33.48 -20.99
CA LYS A 104 -2.72 32.59 -20.35
C LYS A 104 -2.29 32.19 -18.94
N TYR A 105 -0.96 31.95 -18.76
CA TYR A 105 -0.43 31.58 -17.46
C TYR A 105 -0.50 32.73 -16.47
N SER A 106 -0.12 33.98 -16.90
CA SER A 106 -0.24 35.17 -16.05
C SER A 106 -1.71 35.49 -15.71
N ALA A 107 -2.62 35.35 -16.66
CA ALA A 107 -4.06 35.53 -16.41
C ALA A 107 -4.60 34.46 -15.43
N PHE A 108 -4.14 33.21 -15.54
CA PHE A 108 -4.49 32.16 -14.61
C PHE A 108 -3.99 32.47 -13.18
N LEU A 109 -2.75 32.91 -13.02
CA LEU A 109 -2.21 33.33 -11.71
C LEU A 109 -2.99 34.52 -11.14
N ALA A 110 -3.35 35.50 -11.96
CA ALA A 110 -4.14 36.65 -11.55
C ALA A 110 -5.56 36.25 -11.09
N SER A 111 -6.18 35.30 -11.78
CA SER A 111 -7.49 34.75 -11.35
C SER A 111 -7.40 34.03 -10.01
N LEU A 112 -6.38 33.19 -9.82
CA LEU A 112 -6.16 32.51 -8.55
C LEU A 112 -5.95 33.51 -7.40
N ALA A 113 -5.15 34.54 -7.63
CA ALA A 113 -4.92 35.58 -6.62
C ALA A 113 -6.21 36.34 -6.30
N ALA A 114 -7.00 36.72 -7.30
CA ALA A 114 -8.26 37.43 -7.11
C ALA A 114 -9.28 36.59 -6.31
N ASP A 115 -9.43 35.31 -6.67
CA ASP A 115 -10.35 34.41 -5.96
C ASP A 115 -9.92 34.17 -4.50
N ALA A 116 -8.62 34.02 -4.24
CA ALA A 116 -8.09 33.88 -2.88
C ALA A 116 -8.25 35.16 -2.03
N ILE A 117 -8.09 36.33 -2.67
CA ILE A 117 -8.32 37.63 -2.00
C ILE A 117 -9.78 37.78 -1.62
N LEU A 118 -10.70 37.44 -2.51
CA LEU A 118 -12.14 37.53 -2.24
C LEU A 118 -12.57 36.61 -1.08
N GLU A 119 -12.13 35.36 -1.12
CA GLU A 119 -12.43 34.40 -0.06
C GLU A 119 -11.86 34.85 1.29
N ARG A 120 -10.64 35.38 1.29
CA ARG A 120 -9.99 35.89 2.49
C ARG A 120 -10.70 37.14 3.03
N ARG A 121 -11.05 38.08 2.15
CA ARG A 121 -11.78 39.29 2.53
C ARG A 121 -13.14 38.98 3.17
N ASP A 122 -13.89 38.05 2.57
CA ASP A 122 -15.17 37.63 3.16
C ASP A 122 -15.00 37.00 4.55
N THR A 123 -13.90 36.30 4.76
CA THR A 123 -13.56 35.71 6.05
C THR A 123 -13.19 36.79 7.08
N VAL A 124 -12.32 37.74 6.69
CA VAL A 124 -11.90 38.86 7.53
C VAL A 124 -13.10 39.74 7.91
N ARG A 125 -13.98 40.05 6.95
CA ARG A 125 -15.19 40.81 7.18
C ARG A 125 -16.10 40.12 8.20
N ARG A 126 -16.34 38.83 8.07
CA ARG A 126 -17.13 38.05 9.07
C ARG A 126 -16.51 38.09 10.47
N LEU A 127 -15.19 37.97 10.55
CA LEU A 127 -14.49 38.04 11.85
C LEU A 127 -14.58 39.44 12.46
N ARG A 128 -14.44 40.52 11.68
CA ARG A 128 -14.61 41.89 12.17
C ARG A 128 -16.04 42.12 12.67
N GLU A 129 -17.06 41.68 11.95
CA GLU A 129 -18.45 41.74 12.36
C GLU A 129 -18.70 40.98 13.67
N GLU A 130 -18.04 39.83 13.88
CA GLU A 130 -18.19 39.03 15.09
C GLU A 130 -17.45 39.59 16.31
N TYR A 131 -16.26 40.17 16.11
CA TYR A 131 -15.41 40.68 17.20
C TYR A 131 -15.46 42.18 17.40
N GLY A 132 -16.20 42.94 16.56
CA GLY A 132 -16.45 44.35 16.75
C GLY A 132 -15.26 45.26 16.40
N ASP A 133 -14.35 44.84 15.55
CA ASP A 133 -13.22 45.64 15.08
C ASP A 133 -13.68 46.55 13.92
N GLU A 134 -13.78 47.85 14.16
CA GLU A 134 -14.25 48.86 13.21
C GLU A 134 -13.09 49.58 12.46
N GLU A 135 -11.88 49.02 12.36
CA GLU A 135 -10.82 49.66 11.58
C GLU A 135 -11.11 49.51 10.08
N ASP A 136 -11.49 50.64 9.47
CA ASP A 136 -11.84 50.81 8.04
C ASP A 136 -10.58 51.11 7.19
N ASP A 137 -9.45 50.50 7.54
CA ASP A 137 -8.24 50.60 6.70
C ASP A 137 -8.37 49.71 5.48
N ALA A 138 -8.02 50.29 4.32
CA ALA A 138 -8.02 49.59 3.04
C ALA A 138 -7.18 48.32 3.10
N ASP A 139 -7.80 47.18 2.76
CA ASP A 139 -7.18 45.89 2.83
C ASP A 139 -5.97 45.75 1.86
N THR A 140 -4.78 45.59 2.41
CA THR A 140 -3.54 45.42 1.63
C THR A 140 -3.17 43.96 1.56
N PHE A 141 -3.15 43.43 0.34
CA PHE A 141 -2.74 42.05 0.07
C PHE A 141 -1.39 42.03 -0.66
N ALA A 142 -0.52 41.13 -0.24
CA ALA A 142 0.77 40.93 -0.87
C ALA A 142 0.78 39.58 -1.62
N LEU A 143 1.08 39.65 -2.93
CA LEU A 143 1.22 38.46 -3.76
C LEU A 143 2.67 37.96 -3.69
N VAL A 144 2.85 36.68 -3.35
CA VAL A 144 4.13 36.00 -3.32
C VAL A 144 4.15 34.97 -4.44
N LEU A 145 5.12 35.08 -5.32
CA LEU A 145 5.32 34.21 -6.47
C LEU A 145 6.66 33.48 -6.36
N SER A 146 6.86 32.44 -7.16
CA SER A 146 8.21 31.87 -7.36
C SER A 146 9.16 32.92 -7.92
N GLU A 147 10.45 32.74 -7.74
CA GLU A 147 11.47 33.70 -8.26
C GLU A 147 11.33 33.87 -9.76
N THR A 148 11.14 32.78 -10.50
CA THR A 148 10.93 32.76 -11.96
C THR A 148 9.64 33.48 -12.37
N ASP A 149 8.52 33.16 -11.71
CA ASP A 149 7.24 33.77 -12.07
C ASP A 149 7.17 35.23 -11.68
N ARG A 150 7.79 35.60 -10.54
CA ARG A 150 7.90 37.00 -10.12
C ARG A 150 8.65 37.85 -11.13
N ALA A 151 9.81 37.37 -11.58
CA ALA A 151 10.63 38.08 -12.55
C ALA A 151 9.93 38.25 -13.89
N LYS A 152 9.21 37.26 -14.36
CA LYS A 152 8.59 37.23 -15.68
C LYS A 152 7.18 37.82 -15.70
N PHE A 153 6.36 37.53 -14.70
CA PHE A 153 4.93 37.83 -14.69
C PHE A 153 4.48 38.70 -13.53
N GLY A 154 5.32 39.01 -12.54
CA GLY A 154 4.92 39.66 -11.29
C GLY A 154 4.05 40.90 -11.49
N LYS A 155 4.46 41.82 -12.41
CA LYS A 155 3.67 43.03 -12.71
C LYS A 155 2.32 42.70 -13.38
N ALA A 156 2.33 41.81 -14.39
CA ALA A 156 1.15 41.42 -15.12
C ALA A 156 0.11 40.72 -14.22
N VAL A 157 0.59 39.93 -13.26
CA VAL A 157 -0.28 39.25 -12.27
C VAL A 157 -0.89 40.27 -11.30
N CYS A 158 -0.11 41.26 -10.78
CA CYS A 158 -0.67 42.29 -9.92
C CYS A 158 -1.72 43.15 -10.64
N ASP A 159 -1.39 43.66 -11.83
CA ASP A 159 -2.30 44.46 -12.63
C ASP A 159 -3.56 43.70 -13.01
N GLY A 160 -3.40 42.44 -13.41
CA GLY A 160 -4.51 41.53 -13.73
C GLY A 160 -5.41 41.20 -12.53
N THR A 161 -4.82 40.98 -11.36
CA THR A 161 -5.55 40.75 -10.11
C THR A 161 -6.40 41.95 -9.73
N THR A 162 -5.78 43.14 -9.76
CA THR A 162 -6.48 44.40 -9.45
C THR A 162 -7.64 44.65 -10.42
N ALA A 163 -7.43 44.43 -11.73
CA ALA A 163 -8.47 44.56 -12.73
C ALA A 163 -9.63 43.57 -12.54
N LEU A 164 -9.34 42.32 -12.15
CA LEU A 164 -10.37 41.33 -11.85
C LEU A 164 -11.15 41.65 -10.58
N LEU A 165 -10.51 42.17 -9.55
CA LEU A 165 -11.18 42.62 -8.32
C LEU A 165 -12.12 43.81 -8.61
N ALA A 166 -11.67 44.80 -9.39
CA ALA A 166 -12.50 45.92 -9.81
C ALA A 166 -13.71 45.47 -10.64
N GLN A 167 -13.55 44.51 -11.56
CA GLN A 167 -14.68 43.92 -12.31
C GLN A 167 -15.70 43.24 -11.40
N LYS A 168 -15.28 42.70 -10.23
CA LYS A 168 -16.15 42.10 -9.22
C LYS A 168 -16.70 43.12 -8.22
N GLY A 169 -16.44 44.42 -8.42
CA GLY A 169 -16.95 45.52 -7.59
C GLY A 169 -16.17 45.71 -6.28
N VAL A 170 -14.90 45.33 -6.28
CA VAL A 170 -13.99 45.44 -5.13
C VAL A 170 -12.88 46.42 -5.50
N ASP A 171 -13.06 47.68 -5.12
CA ASP A 171 -12.14 48.78 -5.44
C ASP A 171 -11.32 49.27 -4.22
N ASP A 172 -11.61 48.75 -3.03
CA ASP A 172 -11.02 49.12 -1.74
C ASP A 172 -9.86 48.19 -1.30
N VAL A 173 -9.29 47.45 -2.24
CA VAL A 173 -8.19 46.49 -1.99
C VAL A 173 -6.91 46.94 -2.71
N PHE A 174 -5.82 47.02 -1.96
CA PHE A 174 -4.48 47.24 -2.52
C PHE A 174 -3.73 45.93 -2.71
N VAL A 175 -3.30 45.67 -3.96
CA VAL A 175 -2.51 44.47 -4.31
C VAL A 175 -1.05 44.87 -4.52
N THR A 176 -0.15 44.27 -3.77
CA THR A 176 1.29 44.51 -3.86
C THR A 176 2.05 43.23 -4.19
N LEU A 177 3.25 43.36 -4.75
CA LEU A 177 4.14 42.24 -5.06
C LEU A 177 5.19 42.09 -3.97
N ALA A 178 5.15 41.02 -3.21
CA ALA A 178 6.14 40.72 -2.17
C ALA A 178 7.43 40.11 -2.73
N ALA A 179 8.42 39.85 -1.86
CA ALA A 179 9.60 39.09 -2.21
C ALA A 179 9.22 37.67 -2.66
N ALA A 180 10.00 37.10 -3.58
CA ALA A 180 9.79 35.72 -4.03
C ALA A 180 10.00 34.72 -2.87
N ASP A 181 9.29 33.61 -2.93
CA ASP A 181 9.44 32.51 -1.98
C ASP A 181 9.86 31.23 -2.71
N ALA A 182 10.96 30.61 -2.26
CA ALA A 182 11.49 29.39 -2.81
C ALA A 182 10.60 28.15 -2.51
N ARG A 183 9.66 28.26 -1.56
CA ARG A 183 8.71 27.18 -1.24
C ARG A 183 7.69 26.91 -2.34
N ILE A 184 7.50 27.88 -3.24
CA ILE A 184 6.53 27.77 -4.33
C ILE A 184 7.24 27.57 -5.68
N VAL A 185 6.86 26.55 -6.39
CA VAL A 185 7.38 26.22 -7.73
C VAL A 185 6.49 26.78 -8.84
N GLY A 186 5.21 27.00 -8.56
CA GLY A 186 4.22 27.62 -9.45
C GLY A 186 2.91 27.88 -8.71
N GLY A 187 2.17 28.90 -9.16
CA GLY A 187 0.99 29.41 -8.46
C GLY A 187 1.29 30.71 -7.71
N VAL A 188 0.43 31.06 -6.75
CA VAL A 188 0.53 32.29 -5.96
C VAL A 188 0.24 32.01 -4.48
N ILE A 189 0.95 32.71 -3.57
CA ILE A 189 0.58 32.80 -2.17
C ILE A 189 0.04 34.22 -1.95
N VAL A 190 -1.12 34.33 -1.38
CA VAL A 190 -1.75 35.59 -0.98
C VAL A 190 -1.54 35.80 0.51
N ARG A 191 -0.87 36.90 0.85
CA ARG A 191 -0.57 37.27 2.24
C ARG A 191 -1.41 38.47 2.65
N TYR A 192 -2.03 38.37 3.81
CA TYR A 192 -2.75 39.45 4.48
C TYR A 192 -2.32 39.51 5.95
N GLY A 193 -1.55 40.53 6.32
CA GLY A 193 -0.87 40.57 7.62
C GLY A 193 -0.03 39.31 7.84
N ASP A 194 -0.29 38.59 8.93
CA ASP A 194 0.39 37.36 9.29
C ASP A 194 -0.27 36.11 8.67
N MET A 195 -1.38 36.28 7.96
CA MET A 195 -2.11 35.16 7.34
C MET A 195 -1.65 34.93 5.90
N GLU A 196 -1.41 33.66 5.56
CA GLU A 196 -1.06 33.23 4.20
C GLU A 196 -2.13 32.28 3.65
N THR A 197 -2.51 32.49 2.40
CA THR A 197 -3.33 31.56 1.63
C THR A 197 -2.52 31.05 0.45
N THR A 198 -2.25 29.74 0.46
CA THR A 198 -1.40 29.10 -0.58
C THR A 198 -2.27 28.56 -1.69
N CYS A 199 -2.17 29.18 -2.88
CA CYS A 199 -2.81 28.76 -4.12
C CYS A 199 -1.76 28.24 -5.10
N SER A 200 -0.93 27.28 -4.66
CA SER A 200 0.02 26.63 -5.54
C SER A 200 -0.70 25.66 -6.48
N ILE A 201 -0.15 25.48 -7.68
CA ILE A 201 -0.71 24.54 -8.68
C ILE A 201 -0.79 23.13 -8.08
N ALA A 202 0.23 22.73 -7.31
CA ALA A 202 0.24 21.44 -6.64
C ALA A 202 -0.88 21.29 -5.62
N ALA A 203 -1.14 22.33 -4.80
CA ALA A 203 -2.24 22.32 -3.81
C ALA A 203 -3.61 22.25 -4.49
N LEU A 204 -3.81 22.99 -5.58
CA LEU A 204 -5.04 22.96 -6.37
C LEU A 204 -5.28 21.59 -7.00
N LEU A 205 -4.25 20.99 -7.61
CA LEU A 205 -4.36 19.65 -8.18
C LEU A 205 -4.60 18.59 -7.10
N SER A 206 -4.03 18.76 -5.92
CA SER A 206 -4.29 17.87 -4.77
C SER A 206 -5.76 17.94 -4.31
N GLY A 207 -6.34 19.15 -4.25
CA GLY A 207 -7.76 19.32 -3.92
C GLY A 207 -8.70 18.71 -4.96
N ILE A 208 -8.39 18.89 -6.24
CA ILE A 208 -9.18 18.31 -7.35
C ILE A 208 -9.02 16.79 -7.43
N ARG A 209 -7.92 16.24 -6.92
CA ARG A 209 -7.60 14.82 -6.99
C ARG A 209 -8.70 13.97 -6.35
N GLU A 210 -9.21 14.35 -5.18
CA GLU A 210 -10.26 13.61 -4.48
C GLU A 210 -11.51 13.43 -5.34
N ASP A 211 -11.88 14.45 -6.11
CA ASP A 211 -13.08 14.44 -6.95
C ASP A 211 -12.88 13.76 -8.31
N THR A 212 -11.65 13.74 -8.82
CA THR A 212 -11.35 13.32 -10.19
C THR A 212 -10.67 11.98 -10.30
N GLU A 213 -9.96 11.53 -9.26
CA GLU A 213 -9.15 10.29 -9.30
C GLU A 213 -9.98 9.08 -9.72
N ALA A 214 -11.18 8.92 -9.17
CA ALA A 214 -12.06 7.81 -9.55
C ALA A 214 -12.46 7.85 -11.02
N LYS A 215 -12.72 9.04 -11.57
CA LYS A 215 -13.10 9.22 -12.99
C LYS A 215 -11.92 8.93 -13.91
N ILE A 216 -10.73 9.42 -13.54
CA ILE A 216 -9.50 9.18 -14.29
C ILE A 216 -9.14 7.69 -14.25
N ALA A 217 -9.27 7.04 -13.10
CA ALA A 217 -9.04 5.60 -12.95
C ALA A 217 -9.97 4.79 -13.87
N VAL A 218 -11.24 5.15 -13.96
CA VAL A 218 -12.19 4.51 -14.91
C VAL A 218 -11.74 4.72 -16.35
N MET A 219 -11.34 5.94 -16.74
CA MET A 219 -10.87 6.22 -18.09
C MET A 219 -9.60 5.44 -18.47
N LEU A 220 -8.67 5.30 -17.53
CA LEU A 220 -7.40 4.61 -17.77
C LEU A 220 -7.52 3.09 -17.73
N PHE A 221 -8.40 2.54 -16.89
CA PHE A 221 -8.40 1.11 -16.56
C PHE A 221 -9.71 0.38 -16.89
N ALA A 222 -10.73 1.05 -17.44
CA ALA A 222 -12.02 0.43 -17.76
C ALA A 222 -11.95 -0.64 -18.88
N GLN A 223 -10.83 -0.74 -19.59
CA GLN A 223 -10.59 -1.71 -20.67
C GLN A 223 -9.60 -2.81 -20.29
N LEU A 224 -9.14 -2.85 -19.04
CA LEU A 224 -8.29 -3.89 -18.47
C LEU A 224 -9.07 -4.82 -17.56
#